data_14b61884b6b1ed3ddb29714f6e8c1ca3
#
_entry.id   14b61884b6b1ed3ddb29714f6e8c1ca3
#
_cell.length_a   1.000
_cell.length_b   1.000
_cell.length_c   1.000
_cell.angle_alpha   90.00
_cell.angle_beta   90.00
_cell.angle_gamma   90.00
#
_symmetry.space_group_name_H-M   'P 1'
#
loop_
_entity.id
_entity.type
_entity.pdbx_description
1 polymer ?
#
loop_
_entity_poly.entity_id
_entity_poly.type
_entity_poly.pdbx_seq_one_letter_code
_entity_poly.pdbx_strand_id
1 'polypeptide(L)'
;MSPSRSPELPLLDQARNALANAGDFAMGLATPTLRLGVTGLSRAGKTVFITALVHNLIHGGRLPLFEVTARGRLARAELEPQPDDAVPRFDVEAHVATLIEERLWPSSTRRISELRLTLEFQSGSWFARAFGRGRLHLDIVDYPGEWLLDLPLLTKTWAEWSAETIARSARPAHARAAGDWLAATAAIDPAATEDEPTARRLAALFTDYLRAARADEHALSTLPPGRFLMPGDLEGSPALTFAPLAVAPGFAAPPKSLAAMMERRFEAYKDVVVRPFFRDHFARLDRQIVLVDALQALNAGPEAVADLREALTGILACFRPGRASWLASILNRRIDRIVFAATKADHLHRSSHDRLEKILRRLVDEAMARAGSAGAEVDVVALAAVRATREAIVEHDGEKLPAILGTPLPGETLEGEPLDPTAEFALFPGDLPEDPDSIFQAVAAFESKSEETARTHGSDSLHRDESTSEVVESESKREVGTKPNSDSRTTAWEQNRTRSANLDAPRLAFVRFRPPRLERTAEGLTLSLPHIRLDRVLQFLLGDHLT
;
A
#
# COMPACT_ATOMS: atom_id res chain seq x y z
N MET A 1 20.41 -40.24 -34.03
CA MET A 1 20.37 -38.79 -34.26
C MET A 1 18.93 -38.42 -34.58
N SER A 2 18.19 -37.92 -33.62
CA SER A 2 16.82 -37.44 -33.80
C SER A 2 16.81 -35.95 -33.40
N PRO A 3 16.19 -35.06 -34.18
CA PRO A 3 16.19 -33.64 -33.89
C PRO A 3 15.18 -33.31 -32.78
N SER A 4 15.61 -32.56 -31.81
CA SER A 4 14.82 -31.98 -30.74
C SER A 4 13.82 -30.96 -31.30
N ARG A 5 12.54 -31.17 -31.06
CA ARG A 5 11.48 -30.18 -31.31
C ARG A 5 11.52 -29.14 -30.21
N SER A 6 11.69 -27.90 -30.59
CA SER A 6 11.49 -26.70 -29.75
C SER A 6 10.01 -26.52 -29.42
N PRO A 7 9.62 -25.93 -28.28
CA PRO A 7 8.23 -25.75 -27.89
C PRO A 7 7.59 -24.61 -28.68
N GLU A 8 6.62 -24.94 -29.52
CA GLU A 8 5.75 -23.96 -30.22
C GLU A 8 4.60 -23.48 -29.28
N LEU A 9 4.92 -22.76 -28.21
CA LEU A 9 3.88 -22.29 -27.26
C LEU A 9 3.51 -20.79 -27.29
N PRO A 10 4.11 -19.89 -28.08
CA PRO A 10 3.71 -18.49 -28.03
C PRO A 10 2.60 -18.08 -29.03
N LEU A 11 2.39 -18.81 -30.12
CA LEU A 11 1.46 -18.39 -31.18
C LEU A 11 -0.01 -18.71 -30.86
N LEU A 12 -0.28 -19.79 -30.16
CA LEU A 12 -1.65 -20.16 -29.73
C LEU A 12 -2.18 -19.24 -28.65
N ASP A 13 -1.34 -18.80 -27.71
CA ASP A 13 -1.73 -17.85 -26.67
C ASP A 13 -1.92 -16.44 -27.22
N GLN A 14 -1.13 -16.04 -28.22
CA GLN A 14 -1.34 -14.77 -28.93
C GLN A 14 -2.62 -14.78 -29.76
N ALA A 15 -2.95 -15.88 -30.43
CA ALA A 15 -4.18 -16.04 -31.17
C ALA A 15 -5.40 -16.09 -30.25
N ARG A 16 -5.29 -16.74 -29.09
CA ARG A 16 -6.36 -16.82 -28.09
C ARG A 16 -6.63 -15.45 -27.43
N ASN A 17 -5.59 -14.70 -27.13
CA ASN A 17 -5.71 -13.33 -26.63
C ASN A 17 -6.24 -12.35 -27.71
N ALA A 18 -5.91 -12.54 -28.97
CA ALA A 18 -6.45 -11.75 -30.08
C ALA A 18 -7.95 -12.05 -30.32
N LEU A 19 -8.37 -13.32 -30.19
CA LEU A 19 -9.79 -13.69 -30.26
C LEU A 19 -10.59 -13.20 -29.05
N ALA A 20 -10.04 -13.27 -27.84
CA ALA A 20 -10.68 -12.70 -26.66
C ALA A 20 -10.83 -11.17 -26.78
N ASN A 21 -9.81 -10.47 -27.26
CA ASN A 21 -9.87 -9.03 -27.52
C ASN A 21 -10.86 -8.67 -28.66
N ALA A 22 -11.04 -9.52 -29.65
CA ALA A 22 -12.03 -9.30 -30.74
C ALA A 22 -13.46 -9.58 -30.23
N GLY A 23 -13.65 -10.55 -29.36
CA GLY A 23 -14.93 -10.82 -28.68
C GLY A 23 -15.33 -9.67 -27.75
N ASP A 24 -14.39 -9.16 -26.94
CA ASP A 24 -14.59 -7.99 -26.08
C ASP A 24 -14.89 -6.72 -26.90
N PHE A 25 -14.25 -6.57 -28.05
CA PHE A 25 -14.53 -5.44 -28.98
C PHE A 25 -15.92 -5.52 -29.57
N ALA A 26 -16.41 -6.70 -29.94
CA ALA A 26 -17.75 -6.88 -30.52
C ALA A 26 -18.87 -6.75 -29.48
N MET A 27 -18.65 -7.18 -28.22
CA MET A 27 -19.59 -6.97 -27.09
C MET A 27 -19.46 -5.57 -26.48
N GLY A 28 -18.30 -4.94 -26.51
CA GLY A 28 -18.05 -3.56 -26.05
C GLY A 28 -18.79 -2.48 -26.85
N LEU A 29 -19.33 -2.82 -28.03
CA LEU A 29 -20.24 -1.95 -28.78
C LEU A 29 -21.64 -1.85 -28.16
N ALA A 30 -22.00 -2.75 -27.20
CA ALA A 30 -23.33 -2.78 -26.60
C ALA A 30 -23.37 -2.16 -25.18
N THR A 31 -22.32 -2.32 -24.37
CA THR A 31 -22.27 -1.78 -22.99
C THR A 31 -20.86 -1.29 -22.68
N PRO A 32 -20.68 -0.02 -22.28
CA PRO A 32 -19.38 0.49 -21.92
C PRO A 32 -18.84 -0.25 -20.67
N THR A 33 -17.54 -0.57 -20.69
CA THR A 33 -16.83 -1.22 -19.60
C THR A 33 -15.70 -0.31 -19.12
N LEU A 34 -15.62 -0.11 -17.83
CA LEU A 34 -14.61 0.68 -17.16
C LEU A 34 -13.81 -0.22 -16.19
N ARG A 35 -12.49 -0.29 -16.37
CA ARG A 35 -11.61 -1.08 -15.52
C ARG A 35 -10.98 -0.20 -14.45
N LEU A 36 -11.32 -0.47 -13.18
CA LEU A 36 -10.82 0.22 -12.01
C LEU A 36 -9.75 -0.61 -11.31
N GLY A 37 -8.52 -0.10 -11.30
CA GLY A 37 -7.45 -0.65 -10.50
C GLY A 37 -7.51 -0.12 -9.06
N VAL A 38 -7.54 -1.03 -8.09
CA VAL A 38 -7.42 -0.67 -6.68
C VAL A 38 -6.01 -0.99 -6.20
N THR A 39 -5.24 0.07 -6.03
CA THR A 39 -3.81 0.02 -5.71
C THR A 39 -3.59 0.49 -4.29
N GLY A 40 -2.50 0.08 -3.68
CA GLY A 40 -2.08 0.55 -2.36
C GLY A 40 -1.10 -0.44 -1.76
N LEU A 41 -0.15 0.04 -0.98
CA LEU A 41 0.80 -0.80 -0.28
C LEU A 41 0.10 -1.72 0.73
N SER A 42 0.85 -2.61 1.35
CA SER A 42 0.32 -3.52 2.36
C SER A 42 -0.48 -2.76 3.42
N ARG A 43 -1.61 -3.34 3.85
CA ARG A 43 -2.49 -2.78 4.90
C ARG A 43 -3.13 -1.42 4.61
N ALA A 44 -3.02 -0.90 3.40
CA ALA A 44 -3.70 0.35 3.01
C ALA A 44 -5.23 0.22 2.88
N GLY A 45 -5.83 -0.94 3.16
CA GLY A 45 -7.28 -1.14 3.19
C GLY A 45 -7.94 -1.45 1.85
N LYS A 46 -7.21 -2.01 0.87
CA LYS A 46 -7.75 -2.37 -0.47
C LYS A 46 -8.99 -3.25 -0.41
N THR A 47 -8.90 -4.39 0.29
CA THR A 47 -10.03 -5.33 0.44
C THR A 47 -11.25 -4.66 1.08
N VAL A 48 -11.02 -3.85 2.13
CA VAL A 48 -12.08 -3.09 2.80
C VAL A 48 -12.72 -2.07 1.86
N PHE A 49 -11.92 -1.38 1.06
CA PHE A 49 -12.41 -0.41 0.07
C PHE A 49 -13.30 -1.08 -0.98
N ILE A 50 -12.85 -2.17 -1.60
CA ILE A 50 -13.63 -2.89 -2.62
C ILE A 50 -14.93 -3.41 -2.03
N THR A 51 -14.86 -4.04 -0.84
CA THR A 51 -16.04 -4.56 -0.15
C THR A 51 -17.05 -3.47 0.16
N ALA A 52 -16.60 -2.33 0.70
CA ALA A 52 -17.47 -1.20 1.03
C ALA A 52 -18.07 -0.53 -0.22
N LEU A 53 -17.29 -0.37 -1.29
CA LEU A 53 -17.73 0.18 -2.56
C LEU A 53 -18.86 -0.67 -3.14
N VAL A 54 -18.63 -1.97 -3.28
CA VAL A 54 -19.59 -2.90 -3.87
C VAL A 54 -20.84 -3.00 -3.01
N HIS A 55 -20.68 -3.17 -1.68
CA HIS A 55 -21.82 -3.27 -0.76
C HIS A 55 -22.69 -2.00 -0.81
N ASN A 56 -22.10 -0.82 -0.74
CA ASN A 56 -22.87 0.43 -0.74
C ASN A 56 -23.56 0.70 -2.07
N LEU A 57 -22.99 0.29 -3.21
CA LEU A 57 -23.64 0.41 -4.51
C LEU A 57 -24.81 -0.55 -4.67
N ILE A 58 -24.68 -1.80 -4.20
CA ILE A 58 -25.75 -2.82 -4.32
C ILE A 58 -26.91 -2.52 -3.37
N HIS A 59 -26.61 -2.11 -2.13
CA HIS A 59 -27.61 -1.97 -1.08
C HIS A 59 -28.09 -0.52 -0.87
N GLY A 60 -27.79 0.40 -1.80
CA GLY A 60 -28.29 1.78 -1.74
C GLY A 60 -27.67 2.58 -0.59
N GLY A 61 -26.36 2.47 -0.37
CA GLY A 61 -25.63 3.19 0.66
C GLY A 61 -25.82 4.70 0.61
N ARG A 62 -25.57 5.38 1.73
CA ARG A 62 -25.61 6.86 1.80
C ARG A 62 -24.42 7.45 1.03
N LEU A 63 -24.65 7.84 -0.22
CA LEU A 63 -23.64 8.39 -1.13
C LEU A 63 -24.06 9.79 -1.63
N PRO A 64 -24.16 10.80 -0.73
CA PRO A 64 -24.74 12.10 -1.07
C PRO A 64 -23.92 12.91 -2.08
N LEU A 65 -22.63 12.72 -2.19
CA LEU A 65 -21.79 13.38 -3.19
C LEU A 65 -21.69 12.61 -4.50
N PHE A 66 -22.21 11.39 -4.57
CA PHE A 66 -22.29 10.62 -5.81
C PHE A 66 -23.59 10.96 -6.55
N GLU A 67 -23.50 11.83 -7.54
CA GLU A 67 -24.64 12.49 -8.18
C GLU A 67 -25.71 11.53 -8.71
N VAL A 68 -25.31 10.41 -9.31
CA VAL A 68 -26.26 9.42 -9.84
C VAL A 68 -27.14 8.82 -8.74
N THR A 69 -26.58 8.61 -7.54
CA THR A 69 -27.31 8.11 -6.37
C THR A 69 -28.08 9.23 -5.70
N ALA A 70 -27.45 10.39 -5.48
CA ALA A 70 -28.08 11.54 -4.83
C ALA A 70 -29.34 12.04 -5.57
N ARG A 71 -29.37 11.90 -6.88
CA ARG A 71 -30.53 12.24 -7.73
C ARG A 71 -31.49 11.08 -7.96
N GLY A 72 -31.31 9.94 -7.32
CA GLY A 72 -32.13 8.75 -7.50
C GLY A 72 -32.08 8.13 -8.90
N ARG A 73 -31.02 8.41 -9.68
CA ARG A 73 -30.85 7.92 -11.05
C ARG A 73 -30.21 6.53 -11.12
N LEU A 74 -29.50 6.08 -10.09
CA LEU A 74 -29.01 4.71 -10.01
C LEU A 74 -30.19 3.78 -9.74
N ALA A 75 -30.55 2.98 -10.74
CA ALA A 75 -31.71 2.09 -10.66
C ALA A 75 -31.35 0.76 -9.99
N ARG A 76 -30.18 0.22 -10.30
CA ARG A 76 -29.71 -1.08 -9.80
C ARG A 76 -28.18 -1.18 -9.89
N ALA A 77 -27.59 -1.89 -8.96
CA ALA A 77 -26.21 -2.40 -9.07
C ALA A 77 -26.22 -3.89 -8.74
N GLU A 78 -25.59 -4.72 -9.56
CA GLU A 78 -25.56 -6.17 -9.39
C GLU A 78 -24.22 -6.76 -9.80
N LEU A 79 -23.85 -7.85 -9.13
CA LEU A 79 -22.67 -8.62 -9.47
C LEU A 79 -22.95 -9.50 -10.67
N GLU A 80 -22.03 -9.48 -11.63
CA GLU A 80 -22.05 -10.37 -12.79
C GLU A 80 -20.81 -11.28 -12.78
N PRO A 81 -20.82 -12.38 -13.56
CA PRO A 81 -19.60 -13.15 -13.80
C PRO A 81 -18.50 -12.26 -14.33
N GLN A 82 -17.29 -12.42 -13.78
CA GLN A 82 -16.12 -11.68 -14.24
C GLN A 82 -15.73 -12.06 -15.67
N PRO A 83 -15.06 -11.16 -16.41
CA PRO A 83 -14.74 -11.38 -17.82
C PRO A 83 -13.60 -12.38 -18.05
N ASP A 84 -12.76 -12.64 -17.06
CA ASP A 84 -11.57 -13.50 -17.16
C ASP A 84 -11.67 -14.70 -16.20
N ASP A 85 -11.97 -15.87 -16.74
CA ASP A 85 -12.07 -17.12 -15.96
C ASP A 85 -10.72 -17.61 -15.42
N ALA A 86 -9.59 -17.07 -15.92
CA ALA A 86 -8.26 -17.41 -15.41
C ALA A 86 -7.90 -16.66 -14.12
N VAL A 87 -8.61 -15.56 -13.81
CA VAL A 87 -8.40 -14.77 -12.60
C VAL A 87 -9.44 -15.16 -11.55
N PRO A 88 -9.02 -15.47 -10.30
CA PRO A 88 -9.98 -15.74 -9.22
C PRO A 88 -10.95 -14.58 -9.00
N ARG A 89 -12.21 -14.90 -8.68
CA ARG A 89 -13.21 -13.92 -8.29
C ARG A 89 -12.88 -13.34 -6.91
N PHE A 90 -13.05 -12.02 -6.76
CA PHE A 90 -13.02 -11.37 -5.45
C PHE A 90 -14.25 -11.80 -4.63
N ASP A 91 -14.04 -12.41 -3.48
CA ASP A 91 -15.10 -12.95 -2.62
C ASP A 91 -15.72 -11.86 -1.73
N VAL A 92 -16.54 -11.04 -2.33
CA VAL A 92 -17.21 -9.92 -1.66
C VAL A 92 -18.12 -10.40 -0.54
N GLU A 93 -18.80 -11.52 -0.76
CA GLU A 93 -19.76 -12.09 0.16
C GLU A 93 -19.08 -12.50 1.48
N ALA A 94 -17.96 -13.21 1.39
CA ALA A 94 -17.18 -13.61 2.57
C ALA A 94 -16.61 -12.39 3.30
N HIS A 95 -16.12 -11.39 2.57
CA HIS A 95 -15.59 -10.16 3.17
C HIS A 95 -16.68 -9.32 3.85
N VAL A 96 -17.88 -9.26 3.28
CA VAL A 96 -19.04 -8.60 3.91
C VAL A 96 -19.45 -9.34 5.18
N ALA A 97 -19.52 -10.68 5.17
CA ALA A 97 -19.82 -11.48 6.35
C ALA A 97 -18.78 -11.23 7.47
N THR A 98 -17.49 -11.25 7.15
CA THR A 98 -16.42 -10.95 8.11
C THR A 98 -16.56 -9.56 8.73
N LEU A 99 -16.88 -8.54 7.94
CA LEU A 99 -17.05 -7.17 8.43
C LEU A 99 -18.30 -7.00 9.30
N ILE A 100 -19.42 -7.59 8.90
CA ILE A 100 -20.73 -7.33 9.50
C ILE A 100 -21.06 -8.32 10.62
N GLU A 101 -20.83 -9.61 10.40
CA GLU A 101 -21.22 -10.68 11.33
C GLU A 101 -20.15 -10.92 12.38
N GLU A 102 -18.88 -11.05 11.95
CA GLU A 102 -17.77 -11.31 12.85
C GLU A 102 -17.22 -10.03 13.47
N ARG A 103 -17.47 -8.87 12.86
CA ARG A 103 -16.87 -7.58 13.22
C ARG A 103 -15.34 -7.62 13.25
N LEU A 104 -14.79 -8.26 12.23
CA LEU A 104 -13.35 -8.34 11.98
C LEU A 104 -12.99 -7.68 10.64
N TRP A 105 -11.76 -7.22 10.55
CA TRP A 105 -11.23 -6.71 9.28
C TRP A 105 -10.84 -7.87 8.37
N PRO A 106 -11.18 -7.83 7.07
CA PRO A 106 -10.77 -8.84 6.10
C PRO A 106 -9.25 -9.00 6.05
N SER A 107 -8.79 -10.20 5.77
CA SER A 107 -7.37 -10.49 5.56
C SER A 107 -6.84 -9.77 4.32
N SER A 108 -5.51 -9.53 4.28
CA SER A 108 -4.86 -8.89 3.14
C SER A 108 -4.92 -9.76 1.89
N THR A 109 -5.04 -9.13 0.74
CA THR A 109 -5.00 -9.73 -0.61
C THR A 109 -3.67 -10.46 -0.83
N ARG A 110 -3.74 -11.74 -1.20
CA ARG A 110 -2.56 -12.60 -1.43
C ARG A 110 -2.33 -12.95 -2.90
N ARG A 111 -3.33 -12.76 -3.75
CA ARG A 111 -3.33 -13.05 -5.19
C ARG A 111 -4.22 -12.06 -5.92
N ILE A 112 -4.04 -11.96 -7.23
CA ILE A 112 -4.94 -11.15 -8.06
C ILE A 112 -6.34 -11.72 -7.98
N SER A 113 -7.33 -10.84 -7.93
CA SER A 113 -8.74 -11.17 -8.08
C SER A 113 -9.46 -10.08 -8.85
N GLU A 114 -10.52 -10.45 -9.54
CA GLU A 114 -11.38 -9.54 -10.29
C GLU A 114 -12.82 -9.67 -9.85
N LEU A 115 -13.59 -8.61 -10.08
CA LEU A 115 -15.02 -8.55 -9.82
C LEU A 115 -15.68 -7.66 -10.87
N ARG A 116 -16.79 -8.11 -11.47
CA ARG A 116 -17.63 -7.28 -12.32
C ARG A 116 -18.88 -6.83 -11.60
N LEU A 117 -19.11 -5.53 -11.57
CA LEU A 117 -20.34 -4.89 -11.08
C LEU A 117 -21.01 -4.17 -12.24
N THR A 118 -22.27 -4.45 -12.48
CA THR A 118 -23.07 -3.75 -13.51
C THR A 118 -23.96 -2.72 -12.85
N LEU A 119 -23.83 -1.47 -13.31
CA LEU A 119 -24.62 -0.33 -12.87
C LEU A 119 -25.68 -0.02 -13.92
N GLU A 120 -26.96 -0.08 -13.55
CA GLU A 120 -28.09 0.39 -14.36
C GLU A 120 -28.53 1.77 -13.86
N PHE A 121 -28.59 2.75 -14.75
CA PHE A 121 -28.90 4.11 -14.35
C PHE A 121 -29.75 4.83 -15.40
N GLN A 122 -30.43 5.89 -14.97
CA GLN A 122 -31.12 6.81 -15.87
C GLN A 122 -30.15 7.92 -16.30
N SER A 123 -29.95 8.09 -17.60
CA SER A 123 -29.13 9.18 -18.09
C SER A 123 -29.69 10.55 -17.69
N GLY A 124 -28.81 11.50 -17.36
CA GLY A 124 -29.15 12.89 -17.12
C GLY A 124 -29.67 13.59 -18.39
N SER A 125 -29.24 13.17 -19.57
CA SER A 125 -29.67 13.70 -20.86
C SER A 125 -31.08 13.23 -21.23
N TRP A 126 -31.95 14.16 -21.59
CA TRP A 126 -33.33 13.84 -22.04
C TRP A 126 -33.33 12.99 -23.30
N PHE A 127 -32.36 13.18 -24.19
CA PHE A 127 -32.19 12.42 -25.43
C PHE A 127 -31.84 10.96 -25.13
N ALA A 128 -30.87 10.72 -24.24
CA ALA A 128 -30.45 9.36 -23.90
C ALA A 128 -31.53 8.60 -23.12
N ARG A 129 -32.40 9.31 -22.35
CA ARG A 129 -33.56 8.71 -21.67
C ARG A 129 -34.58 8.09 -22.63
N ALA A 130 -34.68 8.61 -23.88
CA ALA A 130 -35.56 8.04 -24.91
C ALA A 130 -35.10 6.67 -25.41
N PHE A 131 -33.82 6.32 -25.22
CA PHE A 131 -33.24 5.03 -25.63
C PHE A 131 -33.19 3.99 -24.49
N GLY A 132 -33.77 4.27 -23.32
CA GLY A 132 -33.84 3.36 -22.19
C GLY A 132 -32.87 3.66 -21.07
N ARG A 133 -32.60 2.66 -20.20
CA ARG A 133 -31.63 2.78 -19.11
C ARG A 133 -30.22 2.61 -19.64
N GLY A 134 -29.30 3.47 -19.19
CA GLY A 134 -27.88 3.28 -19.40
C GLY A 134 -27.37 2.10 -18.58
N ARG A 135 -26.36 1.40 -19.09
CA ARG A 135 -25.61 0.34 -18.41
C ARG A 135 -24.13 0.66 -18.44
N LEU A 136 -23.44 0.38 -17.34
CA LEU A 136 -22.00 0.47 -17.22
C LEU A 136 -21.48 -0.78 -16.49
N HIS A 137 -20.56 -1.50 -17.12
CA HIS A 137 -19.80 -2.53 -16.43
C HIS A 137 -18.60 -1.90 -15.73
N LEU A 138 -18.47 -2.15 -14.45
CA LEU A 138 -17.31 -1.76 -13.64
C LEU A 138 -16.53 -3.03 -13.30
N ASP A 139 -15.38 -3.22 -13.94
CA ASP A 139 -14.45 -4.29 -13.65
C ASP A 139 -13.44 -3.81 -12.61
N ILE A 140 -13.49 -4.35 -11.41
CA ILE A 140 -12.60 -4.01 -10.32
C ILE A 140 -11.50 -5.06 -10.24
N VAL A 141 -10.25 -4.61 -10.32
CA VAL A 141 -9.06 -5.47 -10.23
C VAL A 141 -8.36 -5.21 -8.90
N ASP A 142 -8.27 -6.25 -8.07
CA ASP A 142 -7.52 -6.25 -6.81
C ASP A 142 -6.25 -7.07 -6.95
N TYR A 143 -5.12 -6.55 -6.49
CA TYR A 143 -3.85 -7.24 -6.50
C TYR A 143 -3.01 -6.90 -5.25
N PRO A 144 -2.09 -7.80 -4.84
CA PRO A 144 -1.21 -7.53 -3.71
C PRO A 144 -0.43 -6.24 -3.93
N GLY A 145 -0.48 -5.34 -2.94
CA GLY A 145 0.18 -4.05 -3.05
C GLY A 145 1.70 -4.14 -3.17
N GLU A 146 2.25 -5.18 -2.60
CA GLU A 146 3.68 -5.49 -2.62
C GLU A 146 4.21 -5.68 -4.06
N TRP A 147 3.37 -6.18 -4.97
CA TRP A 147 3.76 -6.41 -6.36
C TRP A 147 4.03 -5.12 -7.13
N LEU A 148 3.49 -4.00 -6.66
CA LEU A 148 3.78 -2.69 -7.26
C LEU A 148 5.22 -2.25 -7.04
N LEU A 149 5.83 -2.68 -5.93
CA LEU A 149 7.24 -2.38 -5.62
C LEU A 149 8.19 -3.00 -6.65
N ASP A 150 7.72 -4.02 -7.39
CA ASP A 150 8.51 -4.67 -8.42
C ASP A 150 8.55 -3.91 -9.75
N LEU A 151 7.57 -3.05 -9.99
CA LEU A 151 7.49 -2.29 -11.25
C LEU A 151 8.74 -1.45 -11.55
N PRO A 152 9.34 -0.73 -10.57
CA PRO A 152 10.58 0.01 -10.79
C PRO A 152 11.77 -0.86 -11.22
N LEU A 153 11.76 -2.17 -10.91
CA LEU A 153 12.83 -3.09 -11.31
C LEU A 153 12.94 -3.25 -12.83
N LEU A 154 11.84 -3.02 -13.55
CA LEU A 154 11.82 -3.14 -15.02
C LEU A 154 12.83 -2.20 -15.72
N THR A 155 13.18 -1.09 -15.10
CA THR A 155 14.09 -0.08 -15.64
C THR A 155 15.51 -0.17 -15.07
N LYS A 156 15.78 -1.12 -14.15
CA LYS A 156 17.07 -1.26 -13.47
C LYS A 156 17.79 -2.54 -13.90
N THR A 157 19.10 -2.46 -13.93
CA THR A 157 19.98 -3.62 -13.95
C THR A 157 20.06 -4.25 -12.55
N TRP A 158 20.49 -5.50 -12.49
CA TRP A 158 20.72 -6.16 -11.19
C TRP A 158 21.78 -5.45 -10.36
N ALA A 159 22.86 -4.94 -10.99
CA ALA A 159 23.93 -4.24 -10.30
C ALA A 159 23.46 -2.90 -9.70
N GLU A 160 22.68 -2.12 -10.45
CA GLU A 160 22.05 -0.88 -9.95
C GLU A 160 21.13 -1.16 -8.78
N TRP A 161 20.21 -2.13 -8.92
CA TRP A 161 19.31 -2.53 -7.85
C TRP A 161 20.05 -3.02 -6.62
N SER A 162 21.13 -3.82 -6.80
CA SER A 162 21.96 -4.31 -5.70
C SER A 162 22.62 -3.18 -4.94
N ALA A 163 23.28 -2.25 -5.64
CA ALA A 163 23.95 -1.11 -5.03
C ALA A 163 22.97 -0.22 -4.24
N GLU A 164 21.82 0.11 -4.83
CA GLU A 164 20.78 0.91 -4.16
C GLU A 164 20.21 0.20 -2.93
N THR A 165 19.97 -1.12 -3.02
CA THR A 165 19.41 -1.90 -1.91
C THR A 165 20.40 -2.00 -0.75
N ILE A 166 21.68 -2.26 -1.03
CA ILE A 166 22.74 -2.27 -0.01
C ILE A 166 22.84 -0.91 0.68
N ALA A 167 22.91 0.18 -0.09
CA ALA A 167 23.02 1.55 0.45
C ALA A 167 21.82 1.90 1.34
N ARG A 168 20.60 1.51 0.93
CA ARG A 168 19.38 1.73 1.72
C ARG A 168 19.38 0.91 3.00
N SER A 169 19.77 -0.36 2.91
CA SER A 169 19.78 -1.29 4.04
C SER A 169 20.79 -0.93 5.12
N ALA A 170 21.80 -0.13 4.77
CA ALA A 170 22.77 0.42 5.72
C ALA A 170 22.26 1.64 6.50
N ARG A 171 21.11 2.23 6.11
CA ARG A 171 20.51 3.36 6.84
C ARG A 171 20.04 2.91 8.24
N PRO A 172 20.06 3.79 9.27
CA PRO A 172 19.73 3.42 10.64
C PRO A 172 18.40 2.67 10.81
N ALA A 173 17.34 3.11 10.11
CA ALA A 173 16.03 2.47 10.14
C ALA A 173 16.04 1.00 9.68
N HIS A 174 16.87 0.67 8.71
CA HIS A 174 16.95 -0.66 8.11
C HIS A 174 18.03 -1.54 8.75
N ALA A 175 19.11 -0.93 9.23
CA ALA A 175 20.35 -1.63 9.60
C ALA A 175 20.13 -2.76 10.61
N ARG A 176 19.23 -2.57 11.59
CA ARG A 176 18.91 -3.59 12.58
C ARG A 176 18.25 -4.82 11.95
N ALA A 177 17.28 -4.62 11.09
CA ALA A 177 16.57 -5.70 10.42
C ALA A 177 17.43 -6.37 9.33
N ALA A 178 18.36 -5.63 8.73
CA ALA A 178 19.23 -6.08 7.64
C ALA A 178 20.52 -6.77 8.11
N GLY A 179 20.84 -6.74 9.42
CA GLY A 179 22.15 -7.11 9.96
C GLY A 179 22.67 -8.48 9.48
N ASP A 180 21.87 -9.52 9.63
CA ASP A 180 22.27 -10.89 9.27
C ASP A 180 22.51 -11.03 7.76
N TRP A 181 21.65 -10.42 6.94
CA TRP A 181 21.79 -10.43 5.50
C TRP A 181 23.00 -9.62 5.03
N LEU A 182 23.20 -8.41 5.57
CA LEU A 182 24.37 -7.56 5.24
C LEU A 182 25.69 -8.24 5.62
N ALA A 183 25.76 -8.86 6.81
CA ALA A 183 26.94 -9.62 7.24
C ALA A 183 27.21 -10.81 6.32
N ALA A 184 26.19 -11.56 5.95
CA ALA A 184 26.32 -12.67 5.02
C ALA A 184 26.78 -12.21 3.62
N THR A 185 26.27 -11.10 3.13
CA THR A 185 26.61 -10.54 1.82
C THR A 185 28.04 -9.99 1.80
N ALA A 186 28.49 -9.32 2.88
CA ALA A 186 29.83 -8.80 3.01
C ALA A 186 30.93 -9.89 3.04
N ALA A 187 30.58 -11.10 3.47
CA ALA A 187 31.48 -12.24 3.51
C ALA A 187 31.60 -12.97 2.16
N ILE A 188 30.85 -12.57 1.13
CA ILE A 188 30.80 -13.23 -0.17
C ILE A 188 31.61 -12.43 -1.20
N ASP A 189 32.46 -13.15 -1.97
CA ASP A 189 33.03 -12.60 -3.19
C ASP A 189 32.01 -12.75 -4.33
N PRO A 190 31.50 -11.64 -4.92
CA PRO A 190 30.56 -11.69 -6.03
C PRO A 190 31.12 -12.43 -7.27
N ALA A 191 32.45 -12.47 -7.43
CA ALA A 191 33.14 -13.15 -8.53
C ALA A 191 33.36 -14.64 -8.27
N ALA A 192 33.09 -15.14 -7.06
CA ALA A 192 33.20 -16.56 -6.75
C ALA A 192 32.31 -17.40 -7.68
N THR A 193 32.69 -18.67 -7.89
CA THR A 193 31.92 -19.62 -8.72
C THR A 193 30.47 -19.73 -8.25
N GLU A 194 29.52 -19.77 -9.19
CA GLU A 194 28.09 -19.93 -8.89
C GLU A 194 27.84 -21.18 -8.03
N ASP A 195 27.03 -21.01 -6.98
CA ASP A 195 26.70 -22.04 -6.00
C ASP A 195 25.23 -21.92 -5.57
N GLU A 196 24.46 -22.99 -5.81
CA GLU A 196 23.01 -22.99 -5.52
C GLU A 196 22.67 -22.91 -4.02
N PRO A 197 23.35 -23.65 -3.13
CA PRO A 197 23.14 -23.50 -1.69
C PRO A 197 23.37 -22.07 -1.19
N THR A 198 24.44 -21.41 -1.62
CA THR A 198 24.76 -20.03 -1.29
C THR A 198 23.68 -19.08 -1.81
N ALA A 199 23.23 -19.24 -3.05
CA ALA A 199 22.17 -18.42 -3.62
C ALA A 199 20.86 -18.52 -2.82
N ARG A 200 20.44 -19.74 -2.47
CA ARG A 200 19.25 -19.97 -1.63
C ARG A 200 19.36 -19.36 -0.26
N ARG A 201 20.51 -19.51 0.40
CA ARG A 201 20.75 -18.92 1.72
C ARG A 201 20.66 -17.41 1.68
N LEU A 202 21.29 -16.74 0.71
CA LEU A 202 21.26 -15.30 0.57
C LEU A 202 19.84 -14.79 0.26
N ALA A 203 19.11 -15.48 -0.62
CA ALA A 203 17.72 -15.14 -0.93
C ALA A 203 16.79 -15.29 0.29
N ALA A 204 17.01 -16.33 1.12
CA ALA A 204 16.24 -16.52 2.36
C ALA A 204 16.52 -15.42 3.36
N LEU A 205 17.79 -15.10 3.66
CA LEU A 205 18.17 -14.01 4.56
C LEU A 205 17.64 -12.65 4.08
N PHE A 206 17.69 -12.40 2.78
CA PHE A 206 17.13 -11.18 2.20
C PHE A 206 15.60 -11.13 2.35
N THR A 207 14.91 -12.25 2.14
CA THR A 207 13.45 -12.35 2.35
C THR A 207 13.08 -12.11 3.82
N ASP A 208 13.86 -12.63 4.77
CA ASP A 208 13.64 -12.40 6.21
C ASP A 208 13.84 -10.94 6.58
N TYR A 209 14.87 -10.29 6.01
CA TYR A 209 15.03 -8.84 6.13
C TYR A 209 13.82 -8.06 5.58
N LEU A 210 13.35 -8.39 4.36
CA LEU A 210 12.16 -7.74 3.78
C LEU A 210 10.92 -7.89 4.67
N ARG A 211 10.78 -9.05 5.32
CA ARG A 211 9.68 -9.33 6.24
C ARG A 211 9.78 -8.52 7.52
N ALA A 212 10.97 -8.48 8.12
CA ALA A 212 11.23 -7.71 9.33
C ALA A 212 11.05 -6.20 9.13
N ALA A 213 11.55 -5.65 8.01
CA ALA A 213 11.40 -4.23 7.68
C ALA A 213 9.93 -3.77 7.57
N ARG A 214 9.01 -4.68 7.23
CA ARG A 214 7.57 -4.41 7.12
C ARG A 214 6.78 -4.66 8.40
N ALA A 215 7.43 -4.97 9.51
CA ALA A 215 6.76 -5.03 10.80
C ALA A 215 6.14 -3.66 11.15
N ASP A 216 5.05 -3.69 11.94
CA ASP A 216 4.27 -2.48 12.24
C ASP A 216 5.09 -1.37 12.90
N GLU A 217 6.07 -1.75 13.70
CA GLU A 217 6.96 -0.83 14.43
C GLU A 217 7.89 -0.02 13.53
N HIS A 218 8.22 -0.54 12.31
CA HIS A 218 9.11 0.12 11.37
C HIS A 218 8.36 0.77 10.21
N ALA A 219 7.25 0.15 9.78
CA ALA A 219 6.40 0.60 8.67
C ALA A 219 7.14 0.88 7.35
N LEU A 220 8.31 0.26 7.13
CA LEU A 220 9.13 0.45 5.93
C LEU A 220 8.60 -0.39 4.76
N SER A 221 8.44 0.20 3.60
CA SER A 221 7.68 -0.37 2.50
C SER A 221 8.38 -0.39 1.14
N THR A 222 9.56 0.26 1.00
CA THR A 222 10.15 0.54 -0.32
C THR A 222 10.89 -0.61 -0.97
N LEU A 223 11.15 -1.71 -0.26
CA LEU A 223 12.10 -2.72 -0.72
C LEU A 223 11.45 -3.77 -1.64
N PRO A 224 11.78 -3.80 -2.95
CA PRO A 224 11.52 -4.93 -3.82
C PRO A 224 12.52 -6.08 -3.56
N PRO A 225 12.19 -7.33 -3.91
CA PRO A 225 11.00 -7.76 -4.62
C PRO A 225 9.80 -8.08 -3.70
N GLY A 226 8.64 -7.58 -4.06
CA GLY A 226 7.40 -7.83 -3.31
C GLY A 226 6.93 -9.28 -3.40
N ARG A 227 7.20 -9.97 -4.51
CA ARG A 227 6.89 -11.40 -4.71
C ARG A 227 7.64 -12.32 -3.77
N PHE A 228 8.78 -11.94 -3.22
CA PHE A 228 9.48 -12.75 -2.21
C PHE A 228 8.64 -12.94 -0.95
N LEU A 229 7.79 -11.97 -0.62
CA LEU A 229 6.88 -12.05 0.53
C LEU A 229 5.57 -12.77 0.22
N MET A 230 5.17 -12.78 -1.05
CA MET A 230 3.94 -13.39 -1.54
C MET A 230 4.21 -14.13 -2.85
N PRO A 231 4.95 -15.27 -2.80
CA PRO A 231 5.40 -16.00 -3.99
C PRO A 231 4.25 -16.60 -4.80
N GLY A 232 3.15 -17.00 -4.16
CA GLY A 232 2.03 -17.66 -4.82
C GLY A 232 2.51 -18.93 -5.53
N ASP A 233 2.09 -19.12 -6.79
CA ASP A 233 2.43 -20.30 -7.61
C ASP A 233 3.92 -20.40 -7.98
N LEU A 234 4.71 -19.36 -7.67
CA LEU A 234 6.15 -19.34 -7.94
C LEU A 234 7.00 -19.81 -6.75
N GLU A 235 6.40 -20.28 -5.67
CA GLU A 235 7.13 -20.80 -4.52
C GLU A 235 8.09 -21.91 -4.93
N GLY A 236 9.37 -21.78 -4.52
CA GLY A 236 10.43 -22.72 -4.92
C GLY A 236 11.01 -22.50 -6.32
N SER A 237 10.52 -21.55 -7.10
CA SER A 237 11.08 -21.22 -8.42
C SER A 237 12.48 -20.62 -8.31
N PRO A 238 13.44 -21.03 -9.17
CA PRO A 238 14.75 -20.37 -9.25
C PRO A 238 14.66 -18.86 -9.54
N ALA A 239 13.62 -18.40 -10.21
CA ALA A 239 13.38 -16.98 -10.45
C ALA A 239 13.15 -16.17 -9.16
N LEU A 240 12.82 -16.82 -8.03
CA LEU A 240 12.73 -16.20 -6.71
C LEU A 240 13.97 -16.46 -5.84
N THR A 241 15.06 -16.96 -6.42
CA THR A 241 16.27 -17.35 -5.68
C THR A 241 17.44 -16.46 -6.07
N PHE A 242 17.33 -15.17 -5.81
CA PHE A 242 18.39 -14.18 -5.99
C PHE A 242 18.39 -13.16 -4.84
N ALA A 243 19.49 -12.46 -4.68
CA ALA A 243 19.64 -11.40 -3.67
C ALA A 243 20.58 -10.31 -4.19
N PRO A 244 20.53 -9.10 -3.60
CA PRO A 244 21.55 -8.10 -3.84
C PRO A 244 22.90 -8.55 -3.28
N LEU A 245 23.98 -8.21 -3.98
CA LEU A 245 25.36 -8.38 -3.52
C LEU A 245 26.08 -7.03 -3.46
N ALA A 246 27.14 -6.95 -2.65
CA ALA A 246 27.96 -5.75 -2.52
C ALA A 246 28.79 -5.52 -3.81
N VAL A 247 28.15 -4.93 -4.80
CA VAL A 247 28.78 -4.58 -6.10
C VAL A 247 28.59 -3.10 -6.40
N ALA A 248 29.54 -2.51 -7.13
CA ALA A 248 29.41 -1.14 -7.61
C ALA A 248 28.35 -1.04 -8.74
N PRO A 249 27.69 0.12 -8.91
CA PRO A 249 26.89 0.39 -10.09
C PRO A 249 27.72 0.18 -11.36
N GLY A 250 27.18 -0.57 -12.34
CA GLY A 250 27.90 -0.92 -13.56
C GLY A 250 28.90 -2.07 -13.44
N PHE A 251 28.88 -2.78 -12.31
CA PHE A 251 29.67 -4.02 -12.16
C PHE A 251 29.31 -5.03 -13.25
N ALA A 252 30.32 -5.52 -13.97
CA ALA A 252 30.17 -6.57 -14.97
C ALA A 252 30.44 -7.94 -14.32
N ALA A 253 29.41 -8.76 -14.20
CA ALA A 253 29.52 -10.07 -13.57
C ALA A 253 30.39 -11.03 -14.42
N PRO A 254 31.47 -11.62 -13.87
CA PRO A 254 32.24 -12.64 -14.58
C PRO A 254 31.36 -13.84 -14.96
N PRO A 255 31.59 -14.47 -16.13
CA PRO A 255 30.86 -15.68 -16.53
C PRO A 255 30.97 -16.77 -15.48
N LYS A 256 29.84 -17.47 -15.17
CA LYS A 256 29.77 -18.54 -14.17
C LYS A 256 30.10 -18.11 -12.74
N SER A 257 30.05 -16.79 -12.46
CA SER A 257 30.16 -16.28 -11.10
C SER A 257 28.80 -16.30 -10.39
N LEU A 258 28.82 -16.18 -9.05
CA LEU A 258 27.64 -16.02 -8.24
C LEU A 258 26.86 -14.75 -8.65
N ALA A 259 27.55 -13.66 -8.93
CA ALA A 259 26.95 -12.44 -9.46
C ALA A 259 26.21 -12.67 -10.79
N ALA A 260 26.84 -13.39 -11.74
CA ALA A 260 26.20 -13.73 -13.01
C ALA A 260 24.94 -14.61 -12.83
N MET A 261 24.96 -15.50 -11.85
CA MET A 261 23.78 -16.30 -11.47
C MET A 261 22.65 -15.42 -10.91
N MET A 262 22.97 -14.47 -10.01
CA MET A 262 22.00 -13.53 -9.44
C MET A 262 21.41 -12.61 -10.52
N GLU A 263 22.24 -12.05 -11.39
CA GLU A 263 21.81 -11.21 -12.51
C GLU A 263 20.86 -11.97 -13.45
N ARG A 264 21.22 -13.19 -13.86
CA ARG A 264 20.37 -14.04 -14.71
C ARG A 264 19.01 -14.32 -14.08
N ARG A 265 18.95 -14.57 -12.76
CA ARG A 265 17.71 -14.83 -12.03
C ARG A 265 16.88 -13.57 -11.85
N PHE A 266 17.52 -12.45 -11.62
CA PHE A 266 16.87 -11.14 -11.56
C PHE A 266 16.20 -10.80 -12.91
N GLU A 267 16.89 -11.00 -14.04
CA GLU A 267 16.29 -10.82 -15.36
C GLU A 267 15.15 -11.81 -15.64
N ALA A 268 15.34 -13.09 -15.26
CA ALA A 268 14.27 -14.08 -15.35
C ALA A 268 13.04 -13.68 -14.49
N TYR A 269 13.25 -13.11 -13.31
CA TYR A 269 12.19 -12.57 -12.46
C TYR A 269 11.42 -11.45 -13.16
N LYS A 270 12.12 -10.50 -13.77
CA LYS A 270 11.49 -9.42 -14.55
C LYS A 270 10.65 -9.97 -15.70
N ASP A 271 11.16 -10.99 -16.41
CA ASP A 271 10.51 -11.56 -17.60
C ASP A 271 9.30 -12.44 -17.26
N VAL A 272 9.41 -13.26 -16.21
CA VAL A 272 8.38 -14.25 -15.86
C VAL A 272 7.34 -13.69 -14.90
N VAL A 273 7.71 -12.69 -14.08
CA VAL A 273 6.85 -12.17 -13.01
C VAL A 273 6.38 -10.75 -13.29
N VAL A 274 7.32 -9.82 -13.44
CA VAL A 274 6.99 -8.39 -13.40
C VAL A 274 6.36 -7.92 -14.71
N ARG A 275 6.93 -8.28 -15.87
CA ARG A 275 6.40 -7.90 -17.20
C ARG A 275 5.00 -8.44 -17.48
N PRO A 276 4.69 -9.74 -17.20
CA PRO A 276 3.33 -10.24 -17.38
C PRO A 276 2.33 -9.52 -16.49
N PHE A 277 2.64 -9.31 -15.21
CA PHE A 277 1.77 -8.55 -14.30
C PHE A 277 1.46 -7.15 -14.83
N PHE A 278 2.51 -6.42 -15.26
CA PHE A 278 2.34 -5.08 -15.82
C PHE A 278 1.46 -5.08 -17.08
N ARG A 279 1.76 -5.96 -18.04
CA ARG A 279 1.08 -6.02 -19.33
C ARG A 279 -0.38 -6.47 -19.23
N ASP A 280 -0.63 -7.52 -18.44
CA ASP A 280 -1.89 -8.24 -18.48
C ASP A 280 -2.94 -7.63 -17.54
N HIS A 281 -2.50 -6.96 -16.48
CA HIS A 281 -3.40 -6.36 -15.51
C HIS A 281 -3.28 -4.84 -15.45
N PHE A 282 -2.09 -4.32 -15.18
CA PHE A 282 -1.88 -2.91 -14.87
C PHE A 282 -2.08 -1.99 -16.09
N ALA A 283 -1.54 -2.36 -17.25
CA ALA A 283 -1.62 -1.55 -18.48
C ALA A 283 -3.02 -1.49 -19.10
N ARG A 284 -3.98 -2.26 -18.57
CA ARG A 284 -5.36 -2.31 -19.08
C ARG A 284 -6.35 -1.45 -18.28
N LEU A 285 -5.89 -0.76 -17.24
CA LEU A 285 -6.75 0.05 -16.39
C LEU A 285 -7.17 1.35 -17.08
N ASP A 286 -8.42 1.76 -16.87
CA ASP A 286 -8.97 3.05 -17.31
C ASP A 286 -8.92 4.08 -16.18
N ARG A 287 -9.20 3.64 -14.95
CA ARG A 287 -9.23 4.44 -13.72
C ARG A 287 -8.39 3.80 -12.64
N GLN A 288 -7.90 4.61 -11.72
CA GLN A 288 -7.13 4.10 -10.61
C GLN A 288 -7.38 4.83 -9.31
N ILE A 289 -7.43 4.05 -8.23
CA ILE A 289 -7.31 4.58 -6.88
C ILE A 289 -6.03 4.03 -6.24
N VAL A 290 -5.27 4.92 -5.62
CA VAL A 290 -4.04 4.60 -4.87
C VAL A 290 -4.31 4.85 -3.40
N LEU A 291 -4.49 3.79 -2.64
CA LEU A 291 -4.73 3.84 -1.20
C LEU A 291 -3.41 3.95 -0.46
N VAL A 292 -3.29 4.93 0.43
CA VAL A 292 -2.07 5.25 1.17
C VAL A 292 -2.37 5.32 2.65
N ASP A 293 -1.73 4.49 3.45
CA ASP A 293 -1.77 4.57 4.91
C ASP A 293 -0.73 5.59 5.41
N ALA A 294 -1.03 6.88 5.20
CA ALA A 294 -0.15 7.96 5.61
C ALA A 294 -0.04 8.07 7.13
N LEU A 295 -1.10 7.73 7.87
CA LEU A 295 -1.12 7.83 9.33
C LEU A 295 -0.14 6.86 9.98
N GLN A 296 0.00 5.65 9.46
CA GLN A 296 0.97 4.69 9.96
C GLN A 296 2.41 5.19 9.76
N ALA A 297 2.73 5.75 8.60
CA ALA A 297 4.05 6.31 8.33
C ALA A 297 4.35 7.53 9.22
N LEU A 298 3.36 8.42 9.40
CA LEU A 298 3.50 9.58 10.30
C LEU A 298 3.76 9.15 11.75
N ASN A 299 3.06 8.12 12.21
CA ASN A 299 3.22 7.59 13.57
C ASN A 299 4.58 6.89 13.77
N ALA A 300 5.11 6.23 12.74
CA ALA A 300 6.43 5.59 12.79
C ALA A 300 7.59 6.59 12.66
N GLY A 301 7.34 7.81 12.19
CA GLY A 301 8.31 8.91 12.19
C GLY A 301 8.88 9.29 10.82
N PRO A 302 9.84 10.24 10.79
CA PRO A 302 10.35 10.82 9.55
C PRO A 302 10.94 9.81 8.57
N GLU A 303 11.61 8.77 9.06
CA GLU A 303 12.19 7.71 8.24
C GLU A 303 11.12 6.95 7.45
N ALA A 304 10.01 6.58 8.09
CA ALA A 304 8.91 5.89 7.44
C ALA A 304 8.18 6.78 6.43
N VAL A 305 8.09 8.08 6.69
CA VAL A 305 7.52 9.07 5.76
C VAL A 305 8.40 9.22 4.52
N ALA A 306 9.73 9.29 4.70
CA ALA A 306 10.70 9.33 3.60
C ALA A 306 10.60 8.07 2.74
N ASP A 307 10.58 6.90 3.39
CA ASP A 307 10.44 5.59 2.74
C ASP A 307 9.12 5.50 1.94
N LEU A 308 7.99 5.89 2.54
CA LEU A 308 6.69 5.91 1.86
C LEU A 308 6.71 6.83 0.63
N ARG A 309 7.30 8.03 0.73
CA ARG A 309 7.46 8.97 -0.39
C ARG A 309 8.27 8.34 -1.52
N GLU A 310 9.40 7.70 -1.20
CA GLU A 310 10.25 7.03 -2.19
C GLU A 310 9.50 5.87 -2.88
N ALA A 311 8.78 5.02 -2.12
CA ALA A 311 7.97 3.94 -2.67
C ALA A 311 6.90 4.44 -3.64
N LEU A 312 6.14 5.46 -3.23
CA LEU A 312 5.09 6.04 -4.07
C LEU A 312 5.68 6.66 -5.33
N THR A 313 6.78 7.42 -5.22
CA THR A 313 7.47 8.02 -6.37
C THR A 313 7.94 6.96 -7.37
N GLY A 314 8.53 5.87 -6.89
CA GLY A 314 8.98 4.75 -7.72
C GLY A 314 7.86 4.02 -8.44
N ILE A 315 6.79 3.68 -7.72
CA ILE A 315 5.61 3.03 -8.29
C ILE A 315 4.97 3.93 -9.35
N LEU A 316 4.76 5.20 -9.03
CA LEU A 316 4.05 6.14 -9.88
C LEU A 316 4.85 6.55 -11.13
N ALA A 317 6.18 6.47 -11.07
CA ALA A 317 7.03 6.62 -12.26
C ALA A 317 6.73 5.55 -13.34
N CYS A 318 6.21 4.40 -12.95
CA CYS A 318 5.86 3.31 -13.86
C CYS A 318 4.49 3.50 -14.54
N PHE A 319 3.64 4.42 -14.04
CA PHE A 319 2.32 4.71 -14.67
C PHE A 319 2.47 5.35 -16.05
N ARG A 320 3.61 6.01 -16.33
CA ARG A 320 3.92 6.56 -17.66
C ARG A 320 5.42 6.56 -17.93
N PRO A 321 5.92 5.50 -18.57
CA PRO A 321 7.26 5.54 -19.13
C PRO A 321 7.35 6.60 -20.23
N GLY A 322 8.45 7.32 -20.27
CA GLY A 322 8.73 8.31 -21.32
C GLY A 322 8.63 7.72 -22.72
N ARG A 323 8.43 8.57 -23.74
CA ARG A 323 8.21 8.20 -25.16
C ARG A 323 9.20 7.20 -25.77
N ALA A 324 10.37 7.03 -25.18
CA ALA A 324 11.44 6.14 -25.67
C ALA A 324 11.51 4.76 -24.97
N SER A 325 10.60 4.45 -24.03
CA SER A 325 10.61 3.19 -23.29
C SER A 325 9.76 2.14 -23.99
N TRP A 326 10.21 0.86 -24.00
CA TRP A 326 9.44 -0.29 -24.45
C TRP A 326 8.09 -0.42 -23.70
N LEU A 327 8.01 0.07 -22.46
CA LEU A 327 6.78 0.18 -21.69
C LEU A 327 5.73 1.07 -22.38
N ALA A 328 6.14 2.10 -23.11
CA ALA A 328 5.23 2.97 -23.84
C ALA A 328 4.53 2.25 -25.01
N SER A 329 5.15 1.20 -25.58
CA SER A 329 4.57 0.41 -26.67
C SER A 329 3.49 -0.57 -26.17
N ILE A 330 3.48 -0.89 -24.89
CA ILE A 330 2.52 -1.83 -24.26
C ILE A 330 1.28 -1.07 -23.74
N LEU A 331 1.44 0.21 -23.36
CA LEU A 331 0.36 1.06 -22.84
C LEU A 331 -0.57 1.55 -23.98
N ASN A 332 -1.48 0.70 -24.42
CA ASN A 332 -2.50 1.06 -25.40
C ASN A 332 -3.65 1.91 -24.82
N ARG A 333 -3.90 1.81 -23.51
CA ARG A 333 -4.92 2.60 -22.80
C ARG A 333 -4.25 3.59 -21.85
N ARG A 334 -4.84 4.78 -21.70
CA ARG A 334 -4.39 5.80 -20.77
C ARG A 334 -5.31 5.76 -19.56
N ILE A 335 -4.74 5.63 -18.37
CA ILE A 335 -5.46 5.94 -17.15
C ILE A 335 -5.73 7.45 -17.19
N ASP A 336 -6.99 7.84 -17.26
CA ASP A 336 -7.39 9.24 -17.38
C ASP A 336 -7.78 9.88 -16.04
N ARG A 337 -8.11 9.08 -15.01
CA ARG A 337 -8.36 9.56 -13.64
C ARG A 337 -7.65 8.74 -12.60
N ILE A 338 -6.98 9.43 -11.69
CA ILE A 338 -6.25 8.84 -10.56
C ILE A 338 -6.67 9.53 -9.28
N VAL A 339 -7.11 8.75 -8.28
CA VAL A 339 -7.35 9.24 -6.92
C VAL A 339 -6.25 8.74 -6.00
N PHE A 340 -5.62 9.65 -5.26
CA PHE A 340 -4.81 9.31 -4.11
C PHE A 340 -5.66 9.44 -2.85
N ALA A 341 -5.81 8.36 -2.11
CA ALA A 341 -6.65 8.34 -0.92
C ALA A 341 -5.82 8.04 0.34
N ALA A 342 -5.71 9.02 1.25
CA ALA A 342 -5.21 8.79 2.59
C ALA A 342 -6.26 8.00 3.36
N THR A 343 -5.97 6.74 3.62
CA THR A 343 -6.92 5.81 4.26
C THR A 343 -6.98 5.96 5.77
N LYS A 344 -7.98 5.33 6.40
CA LYS A 344 -8.19 5.33 7.85
C LYS A 344 -8.45 6.74 8.41
N ALA A 345 -9.08 7.62 7.62
CA ALA A 345 -9.40 8.97 8.06
C ALA A 345 -10.30 9.01 9.31
N ASP A 346 -11.02 7.93 9.58
CA ASP A 346 -11.83 7.74 10.78
C ASP A 346 -11.01 7.58 12.07
N HIS A 347 -9.69 7.37 11.97
CA HIS A 347 -8.78 7.45 13.12
C HIS A 347 -8.45 8.88 13.54
N LEU A 348 -8.96 9.87 12.82
CA LEU A 348 -8.83 11.30 13.13
C LEU A 348 -10.21 11.93 13.31
N HIS A 349 -10.26 12.99 14.10
CA HIS A 349 -11.43 13.86 14.12
C HIS A 349 -11.53 14.63 12.79
N ARG A 350 -12.76 14.96 12.36
CA ARG A 350 -13.02 15.63 11.06
C ARG A 350 -12.25 16.94 10.84
N SER A 351 -11.89 17.65 11.92
CA SER A 351 -11.05 18.86 11.83
C SER A 351 -9.68 18.63 11.22
N SER A 352 -9.18 17.40 11.25
CA SER A 352 -7.86 17.02 10.73
C SER A 352 -7.90 16.34 9.36
N HIS A 353 -9.09 16.07 8.79
CA HIS A 353 -9.19 15.40 7.47
C HIS A 353 -8.57 16.24 6.34
N ASP A 354 -8.79 17.56 6.33
CA ASP A 354 -8.22 18.42 5.29
C ASP A 354 -6.70 18.59 5.45
N ARG A 355 -6.19 18.51 6.69
CA ARG A 355 -4.74 18.47 6.96
C ARG A 355 -4.14 17.16 6.43
N LEU A 356 -4.82 16.03 6.63
CA LEU A 356 -4.40 14.74 6.08
C LEU A 356 -4.36 14.76 4.54
N GLU A 357 -5.34 15.37 3.87
CA GLU A 357 -5.32 15.55 2.42
C GLU A 357 -4.12 16.40 1.97
N LYS A 358 -3.81 17.50 2.67
CA LYS A 358 -2.65 18.35 2.36
C LYS A 358 -1.33 17.58 2.51
N ILE A 359 -1.20 16.77 3.57
CA ILE A 359 -0.01 15.92 3.79
C ILE A 359 0.13 14.90 2.67
N LEU A 360 -0.95 14.17 2.34
CA LEU A 360 -0.91 13.20 1.24
C LEU A 360 -0.59 13.89 -0.09
N ARG A 361 -1.19 15.07 -0.38
CA ARG A 361 -0.89 15.84 -1.59
C ARG A 361 0.60 16.15 -1.70
N ARG A 362 1.22 16.54 -0.59
CA ARG A 362 2.66 16.83 -0.55
C ARG A 362 3.52 15.58 -0.73
N LEU A 363 3.08 14.42 -0.17
CA LEU A 363 3.74 13.12 -0.37
C LEU A 363 3.77 12.67 -1.84
N VAL A 364 2.70 12.98 -2.60
CA VAL A 364 2.53 12.51 -3.99
C VAL A 364 2.69 13.63 -5.03
N ASP A 365 3.22 14.79 -4.64
CA ASP A 365 3.31 16.00 -5.46
C ASP A 365 4.03 15.76 -6.79
N GLU A 366 5.20 15.14 -6.77
CA GLU A 366 5.94 14.76 -7.98
C GLU A 366 5.15 13.81 -8.88
N ALA A 367 4.44 12.88 -8.28
CA ALA A 367 3.64 11.91 -9.00
C ALA A 367 2.41 12.56 -9.64
N MET A 368 1.76 13.49 -8.95
CA MET A 368 0.65 14.29 -9.47
C MET A 368 1.10 15.15 -10.65
N ALA A 369 2.25 15.82 -10.52
CA ALA A 369 2.82 16.64 -11.60
C ALA A 369 3.10 15.80 -12.86
N ARG A 370 3.66 14.60 -12.68
CA ARG A 370 3.89 13.65 -13.79
C ARG A 370 2.59 13.15 -14.40
N ALA A 371 1.61 12.77 -13.61
CA ALA A 371 0.32 12.28 -14.08
C ALA A 371 -0.47 13.38 -14.81
N GLY A 372 -0.48 14.61 -14.29
CA GLY A 372 -1.12 15.77 -14.89
C GLY A 372 -0.50 16.18 -16.22
N SER A 373 0.85 16.26 -16.29
CA SER A 373 1.55 16.55 -17.56
C SER A 373 1.29 15.52 -18.64
N ALA A 374 0.88 14.34 -18.26
CA ALA A 374 0.50 13.27 -19.14
C ALA A 374 -1.02 13.28 -19.46
N GLY A 375 -1.82 14.22 -18.92
CA GLY A 375 -3.24 14.45 -19.21
C GLY A 375 -4.20 13.59 -18.39
N ALA A 376 -3.78 13.01 -17.24
CA ALA A 376 -4.70 12.42 -16.28
C ALA A 376 -5.23 13.50 -15.33
N GLU A 377 -6.52 13.43 -15.01
CA GLU A 377 -7.08 14.17 -13.88
C GLU A 377 -6.67 13.47 -12.59
N VAL A 378 -6.27 14.26 -11.58
CA VAL A 378 -5.81 13.72 -10.30
C VAL A 378 -6.54 14.41 -9.16
N ASP A 379 -7.06 13.63 -8.21
CA ASP A 379 -7.61 14.13 -6.95
C ASP A 379 -6.95 13.47 -5.75
N VAL A 380 -7.01 14.15 -4.59
CA VAL A 380 -6.49 13.66 -3.31
C VAL A 380 -7.61 13.75 -2.28
N VAL A 381 -7.80 12.67 -1.51
CA VAL A 381 -8.91 12.58 -0.56
C VAL A 381 -8.48 11.89 0.74
N ALA A 382 -8.96 12.39 1.88
CA ALA A 382 -8.94 11.64 3.14
C ALA A 382 -10.13 10.69 3.17
N LEU A 383 -9.90 9.38 3.25
CA LEU A 383 -10.89 8.34 3.04
C LEU A 383 -10.98 7.39 4.25
N ALA A 384 -12.18 7.08 4.67
CA ALA A 384 -12.45 5.82 5.38
C ALA A 384 -13.52 5.05 4.60
N ALA A 385 -13.13 3.96 3.96
CA ALA A 385 -14.06 3.14 3.18
C ALA A 385 -15.12 2.49 4.08
N VAL A 386 -14.72 2.07 5.29
CA VAL A 386 -15.60 1.71 6.41
C VAL A 386 -15.19 2.56 7.60
N ARG A 387 -16.13 3.29 8.16
CA ARG A 387 -15.94 4.14 9.33
C ARG A 387 -16.12 3.31 10.60
N ALA A 388 -15.06 3.04 11.32
CA ALA A 388 -15.06 2.25 12.56
C ALA A 388 -15.31 3.09 13.82
N THR A 389 -15.06 4.41 13.74
CA THR A 389 -15.20 5.34 14.86
C THR A 389 -16.32 6.35 14.62
N ARG A 390 -16.76 7.00 15.66
CA ARG A 390 -17.62 8.17 15.60
C ARG A 390 -16.97 9.37 16.31
N GLU A 391 -17.27 10.55 15.87
CA GLU A 391 -16.76 11.76 16.49
C GLU A 391 -17.46 12.03 17.82
N ALA A 392 -16.69 12.54 18.76
CA ALA A 392 -17.17 13.01 20.05
C ALA A 392 -16.42 14.27 20.47
N ILE A 393 -17.05 15.02 21.37
CA ILE A 393 -16.39 16.08 22.12
C ILE A 393 -16.38 15.61 23.56
N VAL A 394 -15.19 15.47 24.13
CA VAL A 394 -15.00 15.05 25.52
C VAL A 394 -14.57 16.29 26.31
N GLU A 395 -15.24 16.56 27.44
CA GLU A 395 -14.84 17.62 28.35
C GLU A 395 -13.81 17.08 29.35
N HIS A 396 -12.68 17.75 29.41
CA HIS A 396 -11.62 17.43 30.35
C HIS A 396 -10.96 18.71 30.85
N ASP A 397 -10.80 18.82 32.16
CA ASP A 397 -10.30 20.01 32.85
C ASP A 397 -10.99 21.31 32.43
N GLY A 398 -12.29 21.22 32.05
CA GLY A 398 -13.07 22.37 31.57
C GLY A 398 -12.82 22.73 30.09
N GLU A 399 -11.94 22.02 29.39
CA GLU A 399 -11.74 22.18 27.95
C GLU A 399 -12.52 21.13 27.15
N LYS A 400 -13.09 21.53 26.03
CA LYS A 400 -13.78 20.65 25.07
C LYS A 400 -12.79 20.15 24.03
N LEU A 401 -12.44 18.87 24.09
CA LEU A 401 -11.47 18.26 23.20
C LEU A 401 -12.16 17.41 22.12
N PRO A 402 -11.73 17.55 20.84
CA PRO A 402 -12.20 16.70 19.77
C PRO A 402 -11.64 15.28 19.96
N ALA A 403 -12.53 14.28 20.06
CA ALA A 403 -12.17 12.89 20.27
C ALA A 403 -12.86 11.99 19.24
N ILE A 404 -12.36 10.78 19.11
CA ILE A 404 -13.01 9.68 18.39
C ILE A 404 -13.41 8.58 19.36
N LEU A 405 -14.55 7.97 19.11
CA LEU A 405 -15.10 6.87 19.90
C LEU A 405 -15.16 5.61 19.05
N GLY A 406 -14.66 4.49 19.57
CA GLY A 406 -14.73 3.20 18.90
C GLY A 406 -14.52 2.05 19.88
N THR A 407 -14.76 0.82 19.43
CA THR A 407 -14.46 -0.38 20.21
C THR A 407 -13.10 -0.91 19.78
N PRO A 408 -12.08 -0.98 20.67
CA PRO A 408 -10.76 -1.49 20.31
C PRO A 408 -10.78 -2.93 19.81
N LEU A 409 -9.81 -3.32 18.99
CA LEU A 409 -9.57 -4.73 18.67
C LEU A 409 -9.01 -5.46 19.92
N PRO A 410 -9.24 -6.79 20.03
CA PRO A 410 -8.60 -7.57 21.08
C PRO A 410 -7.08 -7.46 21.03
N GLY A 411 -6.45 -7.24 22.19
CA GLY A 411 -5.01 -7.13 22.32
C GLY A 411 -4.44 -5.75 22.03
N GLU A 412 -5.28 -4.75 21.75
CA GLU A 412 -4.82 -3.36 21.64
C GLU A 412 -4.47 -2.80 23.01
N THR A 413 -3.40 -2.01 23.03
CA THR A 413 -2.90 -1.31 24.21
C THR A 413 -2.75 0.18 23.92
N LEU A 414 -2.91 1.00 24.92
CA LEU A 414 -2.56 2.41 24.86
C LEU A 414 -1.57 2.70 26.00
N GLU A 415 -0.38 3.19 25.65
CA GLU A 415 0.72 3.45 26.60
C GLU A 415 1.10 2.24 27.48
N GLY A 416 0.93 1.02 26.93
CA GLY A 416 1.20 -0.23 27.63
C GLY A 416 0.03 -0.79 28.44
N GLU A 417 -1.04 -0.02 28.62
CA GLU A 417 -2.24 -0.49 29.31
C GLU A 417 -3.20 -1.18 28.31
N PRO A 418 -3.70 -2.39 28.63
CA PRO A 418 -4.62 -3.12 27.76
C PRO A 418 -6.00 -2.44 27.69
N LEU A 419 -6.55 -2.35 26.50
CA LEU A 419 -7.90 -1.79 26.27
C LEU A 419 -8.95 -2.89 26.30
N ASP A 420 -10.14 -2.57 26.86
CA ASP A 420 -11.29 -3.47 26.85
C ASP A 420 -11.89 -3.59 25.44
N PRO A 421 -11.80 -4.78 24.76
CA PRO A 421 -12.30 -4.97 23.42
C PRO A 421 -13.83 -5.08 23.34
N THR A 422 -14.56 -4.96 24.46
CA THR A 422 -16.02 -5.04 24.53
C THR A 422 -16.69 -3.70 24.73
N ALA A 423 -15.96 -2.71 25.28
CA ALA A 423 -16.45 -1.37 25.57
C ALA A 423 -16.03 -0.35 24.50
N GLU A 424 -16.84 0.70 24.32
CA GLU A 424 -16.42 1.86 23.55
C GLU A 424 -15.39 2.67 24.34
N PHE A 425 -14.38 3.12 23.65
CA PHE A 425 -13.28 3.89 24.20
C PHE A 425 -13.17 5.25 23.47
N ALA A 426 -13.03 6.32 24.24
CA ALA A 426 -12.79 7.65 23.69
C ALA A 426 -11.29 7.90 23.59
N LEU A 427 -10.82 8.25 22.39
CA LEU A 427 -9.43 8.53 22.11
C LEU A 427 -9.28 9.96 21.57
N PHE A 428 -8.33 10.71 22.13
CA PHE A 428 -7.80 11.89 21.46
C PHE A 428 -6.68 11.46 20.52
N PRO A 429 -6.91 11.52 19.19
CA PRO A 429 -5.96 10.94 18.23
C PRO A 429 -4.68 11.75 18.03
N GLY A 430 -4.57 12.94 18.65
CA GLY A 430 -3.56 13.94 18.35
C GLY A 430 -3.95 14.81 17.15
N ASP A 431 -3.23 15.91 16.97
CA ASP A 431 -3.45 16.86 15.88
C ASP A 431 -2.39 16.71 14.81
N LEU A 432 -2.83 16.74 13.56
CA LEU A 432 -1.93 16.89 12.43
C LEU A 432 -1.50 18.36 12.31
N PRO A 433 -0.25 18.66 11.90
CA PRO A 433 0.21 20.02 11.72
C PRO A 433 -0.64 20.75 10.66
N GLU A 434 -0.81 22.06 10.85
CA GLU A 434 -1.53 22.91 9.88
C GLU A 434 -0.73 23.07 8.59
N ASP A 435 0.59 23.22 8.74
CA ASP A 435 1.54 23.29 7.65
C ASP A 435 2.18 21.90 7.44
N PRO A 436 1.88 21.22 6.32
CA PRO A 436 2.48 19.93 6.01
C PRO A 436 4.01 20.02 5.82
N ASP A 437 4.55 21.18 5.43
CA ASP A 437 5.98 21.33 5.17
C ASP A 437 6.83 21.12 6.44
N SER A 438 6.27 21.31 7.64
CA SER A 438 6.95 20.97 8.90
C SER A 438 7.35 19.50 8.99
N ILE A 439 6.52 18.58 8.50
CA ILE A 439 6.82 17.15 8.45
C ILE A 439 7.98 16.89 7.48
N PHE A 440 7.94 17.54 6.31
CA PHE A 440 8.95 17.33 5.26
C PHE A 440 10.28 18.00 5.57
N GLN A 441 10.30 19.08 6.35
CA GLN A 441 11.54 19.64 6.90
C GLN A 441 12.19 18.66 7.89
N ALA A 442 11.42 18.01 8.75
CA ALA A 442 11.93 16.97 9.63
C ALA A 442 12.50 15.77 8.84
N VAL A 443 11.83 15.37 7.76
CA VAL A 443 12.31 14.32 6.83
C VAL A 443 13.61 14.75 6.16
N ALA A 444 13.69 15.96 5.62
CA ALA A 444 14.91 16.48 4.96
C ALA A 444 16.10 16.62 5.94
N ALA A 445 15.84 17.07 7.17
CA ALA A 445 16.86 17.13 8.22
C ALA A 445 17.35 15.74 8.61
N PHE A 446 16.47 14.75 8.60
CA PHE A 446 16.83 13.35 8.83
C PHE A 446 17.67 12.78 7.68
N GLU A 447 17.25 12.98 6.42
CA GLU A 447 17.98 12.54 5.22
C GLU A 447 19.40 13.12 5.19
N SER A 448 19.57 14.42 5.49
CA SER A 448 20.90 15.08 5.50
C SER A 448 21.83 14.53 6.60
N LYS A 449 21.30 14.25 7.81
CA LYS A 449 22.09 13.62 8.88
C LYS A 449 22.50 12.19 8.52
N SER A 450 21.63 11.44 7.87
CA SER A 450 21.92 10.06 7.45
C SER A 450 23.01 10.01 6.37
N GLU A 451 23.03 10.98 5.43
CA GLU A 451 24.10 11.11 4.44
C GLU A 451 25.44 11.51 5.05
N GLU A 452 25.43 12.41 6.04
CA GLU A 452 26.64 12.83 6.74
C GLU A 452 27.24 11.68 7.56
N THR A 453 26.39 10.89 8.25
CA THR A 453 26.82 9.70 8.99
C THR A 453 27.41 8.63 8.06
N ALA A 454 26.81 8.42 6.88
CA ALA A 454 27.33 7.49 5.89
C ALA A 454 28.69 7.91 5.33
N ARG A 455 28.92 9.21 5.15
CA ARG A 455 30.23 9.77 4.68
C ARG A 455 31.32 9.65 5.74
N THR A 456 31.00 9.86 7.02
CA THR A 456 31.96 9.76 8.11
C THR A 456 32.39 8.31 8.38
N HIS A 457 31.48 7.35 8.28
CA HIS A 457 31.82 5.93 8.46
C HIS A 457 32.55 5.32 7.25
N GLY A 458 32.39 5.89 6.06
CA GLY A 458 33.16 5.52 4.86
C GLY A 458 34.63 5.96 4.88
N SER A 459 34.99 6.96 5.70
CA SER A 459 36.36 7.48 5.80
C SER A 459 37.20 6.82 6.92
N ASP A 460 36.54 6.21 7.93
CA ASP A 460 37.23 5.65 9.11
C ASP A 460 37.67 4.18 8.96
N SER A 461 37.34 3.52 7.85
CA SER A 461 37.74 2.13 7.62
C SER A 461 39.19 1.95 7.12
N LEU A 462 39.99 3.03 7.02
CA LEU A 462 41.37 2.98 6.52
C LEU A 462 42.46 3.13 7.59
N HIS A 463 42.09 3.34 8.86
CA HIS A 463 43.06 3.37 9.97
C HIS A 463 42.49 2.69 11.20
N ARG A 464 42.82 1.43 11.40
CA ARG A 464 42.76 0.77 12.70
C ARG A 464 44.11 0.19 13.02
N ASP A 465 44.85 0.95 13.83
CA ASP A 465 45.95 0.46 14.60
C ASP A 465 45.48 0.00 15.98
N GLU A 466 46.14 -1.02 16.47
CA GLU A 466 45.92 -1.74 17.74
C GLU A 466 46.08 -0.81 18.95
N SER A 467 45.15 -0.86 19.92
CA SER A 467 45.52 -0.78 21.33
C SER A 467 44.35 -1.01 22.31
N THR A 468 44.53 -2.01 23.14
CA THR A 468 44.19 -2.19 24.57
C THR A 468 42.77 -1.98 25.08
N SER A 469 42.30 -3.09 25.64
CA SER A 469 41.20 -3.31 26.54
C SER A 469 41.35 -2.59 27.88
N GLU A 470 40.31 -1.89 28.34
CA GLU A 470 40.06 -1.70 29.78
C GLU A 470 38.59 -2.00 30.10
N VAL A 471 38.43 -2.92 31.03
CA VAL A 471 37.17 -3.37 31.62
C VAL A 471 36.81 -2.38 32.74
N VAL A 472 35.64 -1.79 32.69
CA VAL A 472 35.03 -1.09 33.82
C VAL A 472 33.72 -1.76 34.18
N GLU A 473 33.76 -2.53 35.28
CA GLU A 473 32.57 -2.97 36.01
C GLU A 473 31.93 -1.76 36.73
N SER A 474 30.63 -1.58 36.57
CA SER A 474 29.86 -0.71 37.47
C SER A 474 28.65 -1.47 38.03
N GLU A 475 28.68 -1.65 39.32
CA GLU A 475 27.66 -2.25 40.17
C GLU A 475 26.33 -1.49 40.13
N SER A 476 25.24 -2.23 39.94
CA SER A 476 23.89 -1.72 40.10
C SER A 476 23.40 -1.90 41.52
N LYS A 477 23.16 -0.82 42.22
CA LYS A 477 22.41 -0.80 43.49
C LYS A 477 20.91 -0.85 43.21
N ARG A 478 20.27 -1.89 43.78
CA ARG A 478 18.79 -1.99 43.86
C ARG A 478 18.31 -1.09 45.01
N GLU A 479 17.46 -0.14 44.72
CA GLU A 479 16.57 0.49 45.70
C GLU A 479 15.18 -0.14 45.65
N VAL A 480 14.69 -0.50 46.83
CA VAL A 480 13.40 -1.12 47.09
C VAL A 480 12.33 -0.02 47.14
N GLY A 481 11.33 -0.14 46.25
CA GLY A 481 10.28 0.86 46.10
C GLY A 481 9.18 0.79 47.16
N THR A 482 8.62 1.91 47.42
CA THR A 482 7.34 2.15 48.12
C THR A 482 6.19 2.04 47.13
N LYS A 483 5.12 1.32 47.53
CA LYS A 483 3.86 1.22 46.79
C LYS A 483 3.20 2.60 46.63
N PRO A 484 2.73 3.00 45.44
CA PRO A 484 1.89 4.19 45.32
C PRO A 484 0.45 3.86 45.66
N ASN A 485 -0.17 4.82 46.29
CA ASN A 485 -1.53 4.87 46.78
C ASN A 485 -2.52 4.88 45.58
N SER A 486 -3.60 4.15 45.71
CA SER A 486 -4.65 3.97 44.70
C SER A 486 -5.63 5.16 44.71
N ASP A 487 -5.27 6.27 44.07
CA ASP A 487 -6.24 7.32 43.69
C ASP A 487 -5.63 8.33 42.70
N SER A 488 -5.26 7.85 41.51
CA SER A 488 -5.08 8.75 40.36
C SER A 488 -5.35 7.98 39.08
N ARG A 489 -6.60 7.98 38.68
CA ARG A 489 -6.98 7.76 37.28
C ARG A 489 -6.54 8.95 36.45
N THR A 490 -5.24 9.16 36.35
CA THR A 490 -4.68 10.02 35.31
C THR A 490 -4.97 9.35 33.98
N THR A 491 -5.86 9.90 33.21
CA THR A 491 -6.30 9.31 31.96
C THR A 491 -5.15 9.39 30.95
N ALA A 492 -4.96 8.38 30.14
CA ALA A 492 -3.88 8.23 29.13
C ALA A 492 -3.69 9.47 28.23
N TRP A 493 -4.70 10.33 28.11
CA TRP A 493 -4.63 11.56 27.31
C TRP A 493 -3.89 12.72 28.01
N GLU A 494 -3.86 12.83 29.36
CA GLU A 494 -3.04 13.83 30.08
C GLU A 494 -1.55 13.64 29.80
N GLN A 495 -1.14 12.37 29.77
CA GLN A 495 0.24 12.01 29.46
C GLN A 495 0.60 12.30 27.99
N ASN A 496 -0.35 12.15 27.08
CA ASN A 496 -0.15 12.42 25.65
C ASN A 496 -0.05 13.94 25.36
N ARG A 497 -0.79 14.78 26.07
CA ARG A 497 -0.73 16.25 25.94
C ARG A 497 0.59 16.83 26.49
N THR A 498 1.04 16.38 27.64
CA THR A 498 2.32 16.83 28.25
C THR A 498 3.53 16.39 27.44
N ARG A 499 3.43 15.25 26.75
CA ARG A 499 4.47 14.77 25.83
C ARG A 499 4.46 15.47 24.47
N SER A 500 3.26 15.87 23.98
CA SER A 500 3.11 16.63 22.72
C SER A 500 3.75 18.03 22.79
N ALA A 501 3.80 18.65 23.96
CA ALA A 501 4.36 19.99 24.13
C ALA A 501 5.89 20.05 24.08
N ASN A 502 6.59 18.90 24.08
CA ASN A 502 8.05 18.83 24.18
C ASN A 502 8.74 18.10 23.02
N LEU A 503 8.06 17.79 21.91
CA LEU A 503 8.66 17.05 20.80
C LEU A 503 8.26 17.64 19.43
N ASP A 504 9.26 17.88 18.59
CA ASP A 504 9.18 18.43 17.24
C ASP A 504 8.39 17.58 16.19
N ALA A 505 7.74 16.49 16.60
CA ALA A 505 6.90 15.67 15.72
C ALA A 505 5.57 15.32 16.41
N PRO A 506 4.43 15.42 15.68
CA PRO A 506 3.13 15.05 16.21
C PRO A 506 3.10 13.55 16.52
N ARG A 507 2.89 13.18 17.77
CA ARG A 507 2.61 11.79 18.16
C ARG A 507 1.12 11.55 18.04
N LEU A 508 0.75 10.76 17.05
CA LEU A 508 -0.61 10.29 16.91
C LEU A 508 -0.83 9.09 17.84
N ALA A 509 -1.93 9.11 18.60
CA ALA A 509 -2.36 7.94 19.34
C ALA A 509 -3.07 6.97 18.37
N PHE A 510 -2.46 5.82 18.13
CA PHE A 510 -2.96 4.85 17.16
C PHE A 510 -3.49 3.62 17.88
N VAL A 511 -4.81 3.42 17.82
CA VAL A 511 -5.51 2.22 18.31
C VAL A 511 -6.32 1.66 17.15
N ARG A 512 -6.24 0.35 16.93
CA ARG A 512 -7.06 -0.32 15.91
C ARG A 512 -8.44 -0.59 16.48
N PHE A 513 -9.47 -0.15 15.77
CA PHE A 513 -10.87 -0.34 16.17
C PHE A 513 -11.53 -1.48 15.41
N ARG A 514 -12.51 -2.09 16.01
CA ARG A 514 -13.38 -3.07 15.35
C ARG A 514 -14.25 -2.40 14.29
N PRO A 515 -14.64 -3.10 13.23
CA PRO A 515 -15.69 -2.64 12.33
C PRO A 515 -16.95 -2.20 13.11
N PRO A 516 -17.71 -1.22 12.61
CA PRO A 516 -18.86 -0.68 13.29
C PRO A 516 -19.93 -1.74 13.50
N ARG A 517 -20.78 -1.57 14.53
CA ARG A 517 -22.05 -2.30 14.61
C ARG A 517 -23.00 -1.68 13.60
N LEU A 518 -23.56 -2.49 12.73
CA LEU A 518 -24.49 -2.03 11.72
C LEU A 518 -25.91 -2.31 12.19
N GLU A 519 -26.78 -1.33 11.98
CA GLU A 519 -28.21 -1.50 12.18
C GLU A 519 -28.75 -2.37 11.05
N ARG A 520 -29.57 -3.36 11.44
CA ARG A 520 -30.32 -4.18 10.48
C ARG A 520 -31.75 -3.64 10.38
N THR A 521 -32.29 -3.67 9.17
CA THR A 521 -33.73 -3.43 8.98
C THR A 521 -34.54 -4.56 9.62
N ALA A 522 -35.87 -4.36 9.70
CA ALA A 522 -36.78 -5.41 10.18
C ALA A 522 -36.69 -6.71 9.34
N GLU A 523 -36.31 -6.59 8.07
CA GLU A 523 -36.06 -7.69 7.14
C GLU A 523 -34.67 -8.32 7.28
N GLY A 524 -33.84 -7.85 8.23
CA GLY A 524 -32.47 -8.34 8.45
C GLY A 524 -31.42 -7.82 7.51
N LEU A 525 -31.74 -6.88 6.64
CA LEU A 525 -30.81 -6.28 5.66
C LEU A 525 -29.98 -5.16 6.27
N THR A 526 -28.70 -5.15 5.96
CA THR A 526 -27.79 -4.06 6.29
C THR A 526 -27.76 -3.08 5.14
N LEU A 527 -28.32 -1.89 5.32
CA LEU A 527 -28.52 -0.94 4.22
C LEU A 527 -27.26 -0.21 3.78
N SER A 528 -26.28 0.00 4.65
CA SER A 528 -25.13 0.85 4.32
C SER A 528 -23.97 0.58 5.26
N LEU A 529 -22.78 0.48 4.70
CA LEU A 529 -21.51 0.61 5.45
C LEU A 529 -21.18 2.10 5.62
N PRO A 530 -21.06 2.61 6.87
CA PRO A 530 -20.72 4.01 7.09
C PRO A 530 -19.31 4.28 6.57
N HIS A 531 -19.13 5.44 5.96
CA HIS A 531 -17.87 5.82 5.32
C HIS A 531 -17.53 7.31 5.51
N ILE A 532 -16.32 7.70 5.14
CA ILE A 532 -15.89 9.10 5.00
C ILE A 532 -15.41 9.27 3.55
N ARG A 533 -16.09 10.14 2.79
CA ARG A 533 -15.76 10.58 1.42
C ARG A 533 -15.66 9.45 0.36
N LEU A 534 -16.20 8.27 0.58
CA LEU A 534 -16.30 7.22 -0.45
C LEU A 534 -17.13 7.69 -1.64
N ASP A 535 -18.20 8.43 -1.39
CA ASP A 535 -19.08 9.05 -2.39
C ASP A 535 -18.34 10.08 -3.25
N ARG A 536 -17.42 10.89 -2.70
CA ARG A 536 -16.56 11.79 -3.46
C ARG A 536 -15.62 11.02 -4.39
N VAL A 537 -15.03 9.92 -3.90
CA VAL A 537 -14.19 9.04 -4.70
C VAL A 537 -14.98 8.44 -5.87
N LEU A 538 -16.20 7.94 -5.60
CA LEU A 538 -17.06 7.39 -6.65
C LEU A 538 -17.45 8.45 -7.68
N GLN A 539 -17.80 9.66 -7.25
CA GLN A 539 -18.13 10.76 -8.15
C GLN A 539 -16.96 11.11 -9.06
N PHE A 540 -15.75 11.18 -8.53
CA PHE A 540 -14.58 11.48 -9.32
C PHE A 540 -14.25 10.35 -10.30
N LEU A 541 -14.31 9.08 -9.86
CA LEU A 541 -13.91 7.95 -10.70
C LEU A 541 -14.96 7.53 -11.73
N LEU A 542 -16.26 7.68 -11.44
CA LEU A 542 -17.34 7.12 -12.23
C LEU A 542 -18.34 8.15 -12.76
N GLY A 543 -18.39 9.34 -12.15
CA GLY A 543 -19.47 10.31 -12.36
C GLY A 543 -19.65 10.72 -13.82
N ASP A 544 -18.58 10.83 -14.60
CA ASP A 544 -18.61 11.18 -16.02
C ASP A 544 -19.24 10.11 -16.93
N HIS A 545 -19.19 8.85 -16.54
CA HIS A 545 -19.81 7.74 -17.27
C HIS A 545 -21.30 7.54 -16.93
N LEU A 546 -21.79 8.19 -15.87
CA LEU A 546 -23.14 8.04 -15.34
C LEU A 546 -24.01 9.30 -15.51
N THR A 547 -23.62 10.16 -16.43
CA THR A 547 -24.33 11.41 -16.77
C THR A 547 -25.53 11.21 -17.71
#